data_dcd776d5797d61d285cf18128fbb29b9
#
_entry.id   dcd776d5797d61d285cf18128fbb29b9
#
_cell.length_a   1.000
_cell.length_b   1.000
_cell.length_c   1.000
_cell.angle_alpha   90.00
_cell.angle_beta   90.00
_cell.angle_gamma   90.00
#
_symmetry.space_group_name_H-M   'P 1'
#
loop_
_entity.id
_entity.type
_entity.pdbx_description
1 polymer ?
#
loop_
_entity_poly.entity_id
_entity_poly.type
_entity_poly.pdbx_seq_one_letter_code
_entity_poly.pdbx_strand_id
1 'polypeptide(L)'
;YIILFITKLIVWNLYRSYRDVACSVCYLKSFHYLRRKLIEMWTFFIILPILYLAGNIYIYLKGKQALKSQSTGVKVLLSIVFWGGALSFFSSFLFRNLDMPASFAQTVSQVGTGWLVFTLYMVLALLVFDILRLFHLRFKYSFYLSLFLTLSLLGYGNYNYQHPDTRVINMVINKPADTDGQSLKVVAISDIHLGYATNKTMLAGYVDMINAQRPDIVLIGGDLIDNSVAPLRYEHMEEELSKIYAPLGVYMVPGNHEYISGICL
;
A
#
# COMPACT_ATOMS: atom_id res chain seq x y z
N TYR A 1 28.18 -6.27 -2.52
CA TYR A 1 28.87 -5.35 -1.59
C TYR A 1 27.90 -4.39 -0.89
N ILE A 2 26.97 -3.75 -1.59
CA ILE A 2 25.98 -2.81 -1.02
C ILE A 2 25.06 -3.54 -0.02
N ILE A 3 24.62 -4.74 -0.33
CA ILE A 3 23.75 -5.57 0.52
C ILE A 3 24.46 -5.95 1.83
N LEU A 4 25.74 -6.30 1.77
CA LEU A 4 26.56 -6.61 2.96
C LEU A 4 26.80 -5.38 3.84
N PHE A 5 26.89 -4.18 3.23
CA PHE A 5 27.07 -2.93 3.95
C PHE A 5 25.81 -2.53 4.71
N ILE A 6 24.62 -2.65 4.09
CA ILE A 6 23.33 -2.36 4.72
C ILE A 6 23.04 -3.32 5.87
N THR A 7 23.33 -4.63 5.68
CA THR A 7 23.17 -5.60 6.79
C THR A 7 24.11 -5.31 7.95
N LYS A 8 25.36 -4.92 7.68
CA LYS A 8 26.30 -4.52 8.75
C LYS A 8 25.82 -3.27 9.48
N LEU A 9 25.27 -2.29 8.77
CA LEU A 9 24.78 -1.04 9.37
C LEU A 9 23.54 -1.26 10.26
N ILE A 10 22.59 -2.11 9.81
CA ILE A 10 21.39 -2.47 10.58
C ILE A 10 21.80 -3.29 11.81
N VAL A 11 22.66 -4.30 11.66
CA VAL A 11 23.16 -5.11 12.78
C VAL A 11 23.97 -4.26 13.76
N TRP A 12 24.77 -3.29 13.29
CA TRP A 12 25.53 -2.39 14.13
C TRP A 12 24.65 -1.43 14.93
N ASN A 13 23.60 -0.85 14.34
CA ASN A 13 22.66 0.02 15.05
C ASN A 13 21.81 -0.74 16.07
N LEU A 14 21.37 -1.95 15.74
CA LEU A 14 20.69 -2.85 16.69
C LEU A 14 21.64 -3.30 17.81
N TYR A 15 22.90 -3.58 17.52
CA TYR A 15 23.94 -3.91 18.50
C TYR A 15 24.19 -2.75 19.46
N ARG A 16 24.25 -1.52 18.99
CA ARG A 16 24.47 -0.32 19.81
C ARG A 16 23.31 -0.04 20.76
N SER A 17 22.08 -0.33 20.36
CA SER A 17 20.88 -0.16 21.18
C SER A 17 20.74 -1.24 22.27
N TYR A 18 21.35 -2.41 22.11
CA TYR A 18 21.24 -3.55 23.03
C TYR A 18 22.44 -3.73 23.96
N ARG A 19 23.44 -2.86 23.91
CA ARG A 19 24.69 -3.00 24.67
C ARG A 19 24.52 -2.84 26.18
N ASP A 20 23.39 -2.30 26.63
CA ASP A 20 23.18 -1.97 28.04
C ASP A 20 22.35 -3.01 28.83
N VAL A 21 22.03 -4.17 28.22
CA VAL A 21 21.29 -5.24 28.91
C VAL A 21 22.12 -6.49 29.02
N ALA A 22 22.84 -6.59 30.12
CA ALA A 22 23.75 -7.69 30.45
C ALA A 22 22.97 -8.93 30.97
N CYS A 23 22.70 -9.89 30.08
CA CYS A 23 22.53 -11.30 30.47
C CYS A 23 22.81 -12.21 29.27
N SER A 24 23.81 -13.10 29.37
CA SER A 24 24.26 -13.97 28.27
C SER A 24 23.18 -14.92 27.73
N VAL A 25 22.20 -15.32 28.53
CA VAL A 25 21.07 -16.16 28.08
C VAL A 25 20.02 -15.35 27.31
N CYS A 26 19.76 -14.11 27.69
CA CYS A 26 18.95 -13.16 26.91
C CYS A 26 19.60 -12.82 25.56
N TYR A 27 20.92 -12.72 25.52
CA TYR A 27 21.69 -12.42 24.33
C TYR A 27 21.55 -13.51 23.26
N LEU A 28 21.68 -14.80 23.65
CA LEU A 28 21.51 -15.91 22.70
C LEU A 28 20.07 -16.03 22.17
N LYS A 29 19.07 -15.88 23.04
CA LYS A 29 17.65 -15.87 22.62
C LYS A 29 17.33 -14.68 21.71
N SER A 30 17.85 -13.49 22.03
CA SER A 30 17.69 -12.29 21.21
C SER A 30 18.39 -12.41 19.86
N PHE A 31 19.58 -13.04 19.82
CA PHE A 31 20.32 -13.29 18.58
C PHE A 31 19.60 -14.29 17.66
N HIS A 32 19.05 -15.36 18.20
CA HIS A 32 18.24 -16.32 17.44
C HIS A 32 16.95 -15.70 16.94
N TYR A 33 16.29 -14.86 17.73
CA TYR A 33 15.11 -14.11 17.31
C TYR A 33 15.42 -13.13 16.19
N LEU A 34 16.47 -12.33 16.31
CA LEU A 34 16.93 -11.39 15.28
C LEU A 34 17.34 -12.11 13.99
N ARG A 35 18.07 -13.22 14.10
CA ARG A 35 18.46 -14.03 12.95
C ARG A 35 17.23 -14.58 12.23
N ARG A 36 16.24 -15.10 12.95
CA ARG A 36 14.98 -15.62 12.38
C ARG A 36 14.21 -14.50 11.70
N LYS A 37 14.06 -13.36 12.33
CA LYS A 37 13.37 -12.19 11.78
C LYS A 37 14.07 -11.64 10.53
N LEU A 38 15.41 -11.63 10.53
CA LEU A 38 16.19 -11.27 9.34
C LEU A 38 15.99 -12.27 8.19
N ILE A 39 15.99 -13.57 8.46
CA ILE A 39 15.76 -14.60 7.45
C ILE A 39 14.34 -14.48 6.90
N GLU A 40 13.32 -14.30 7.73
CA GLU A 40 11.93 -14.11 7.33
C GLU A 40 11.79 -12.86 6.43
N MET A 41 12.42 -11.75 6.82
CA MET A 41 12.43 -10.51 6.04
C MET A 41 13.13 -10.67 4.69
N TRP A 42 14.33 -11.29 4.63
CA TRP A 42 15.04 -11.56 3.40
C TRP A 42 14.29 -12.50 2.47
N THR A 43 13.64 -13.52 3.05
CA THR A 43 12.80 -14.46 2.31
C THR A 43 11.66 -13.72 1.62
N PHE A 44 11.01 -12.79 2.32
CA PHE A 44 9.96 -11.96 1.75
C PHE A 44 10.47 -11.07 0.61
N PHE A 45 11.59 -10.37 0.80
CA PHE A 45 12.19 -9.49 -0.21
C PHE A 45 12.73 -10.20 -1.45
N ILE A 46 12.99 -11.50 -1.38
CA ILE A 46 13.44 -12.30 -2.52
C ILE A 46 12.25 -13.01 -3.18
N ILE A 47 11.38 -13.63 -2.40
CA ILE A 47 10.27 -14.44 -2.94
C ILE A 47 9.24 -13.56 -3.64
N LEU A 48 8.88 -12.42 -3.06
CA LEU A 48 7.84 -11.56 -3.63
C LEU A 48 8.18 -11.05 -5.04
N PRO A 49 9.39 -10.50 -5.32
CA PRO A 49 9.79 -10.14 -6.68
C PRO A 49 9.85 -11.33 -7.65
N ILE A 50 10.27 -12.51 -7.19
CA ILE A 50 10.29 -13.72 -8.03
C ILE A 50 8.88 -14.12 -8.41
N LEU A 51 7.94 -14.16 -7.45
CA LEU A 51 6.53 -14.47 -7.70
C LEU A 51 5.89 -13.43 -8.63
N TYR A 52 6.21 -12.16 -8.43
CA TYR A 52 5.74 -11.08 -9.30
C TYR A 52 6.22 -11.26 -10.75
N LEU A 53 7.51 -11.52 -10.95
CA LEU A 53 8.08 -11.78 -12.29
C LEU A 53 7.48 -13.04 -12.92
N ALA A 54 7.37 -14.12 -12.14
CA ALA A 54 6.77 -15.37 -12.63
C ALA A 54 5.31 -15.16 -13.05
N GLY A 55 4.53 -14.38 -12.28
CA GLY A 55 3.16 -13.99 -12.60
C GLY A 55 3.08 -13.19 -13.90
N ASN A 56 3.96 -12.19 -14.07
CA ASN A 56 4.02 -11.40 -15.31
C ASN A 56 4.42 -12.26 -16.52
N ILE A 57 5.41 -13.14 -16.38
CA ILE A 57 5.79 -14.09 -17.45
C ILE A 57 4.60 -14.99 -17.81
N TYR A 58 3.90 -15.52 -16.83
CA TYR A 58 2.72 -16.37 -17.04
C TYR A 58 1.61 -15.63 -17.81
N ILE A 59 1.26 -14.41 -17.39
CA ILE A 59 0.28 -13.57 -18.09
C ILE A 59 0.73 -13.28 -19.52
N TYR A 60 2.00 -12.92 -19.70
CA TYR A 60 2.58 -12.63 -21.01
C TYR A 60 2.49 -13.81 -21.97
N LEU A 61 2.82 -15.03 -21.51
CA LEU A 61 2.74 -16.26 -22.31
C LEU A 61 1.29 -16.57 -22.71
N LYS A 62 0.32 -16.42 -21.79
CA LYS A 62 -1.11 -16.57 -22.08
C LYS A 62 -1.61 -15.54 -23.07
N GLY A 63 -1.21 -14.28 -22.89
CA GLY A 63 -1.52 -13.18 -23.81
C GLY A 63 -0.96 -13.40 -25.21
N LYS A 64 0.31 -13.85 -25.32
CA LYS A 64 0.94 -14.19 -26.60
C LYS A 64 0.18 -15.31 -27.34
N GLN A 65 -0.35 -16.29 -26.61
CA GLN A 65 -1.19 -17.35 -27.20
C GLN A 65 -2.54 -16.78 -27.68
N ALA A 66 -3.20 -15.93 -26.88
CA ALA A 66 -4.48 -15.32 -27.23
C ALA A 66 -4.36 -14.38 -28.44
N LEU A 67 -3.22 -13.68 -28.57
CA LEU A 67 -2.94 -12.72 -29.65
C LEU A 67 -2.25 -13.36 -30.86
N LYS A 68 -2.28 -14.70 -31.01
CA LYS A 68 -1.55 -15.40 -32.06
C LYS A 68 -1.91 -14.93 -33.48
N SER A 69 -3.17 -14.54 -33.73
CA SER A 69 -3.67 -14.08 -35.02
C SER A 69 -3.37 -12.59 -35.33
N GLN A 70 -2.89 -11.82 -34.37
CA GLN A 70 -2.60 -10.40 -34.56
C GLN A 70 -1.32 -10.16 -35.36
N SER A 71 -1.20 -8.98 -35.97
CA SER A 71 0.00 -8.57 -36.70
C SER A 71 1.24 -8.46 -35.78
N THR A 72 2.43 -8.59 -36.35
CA THR A 72 3.69 -8.48 -35.60
C THR A 72 3.83 -7.13 -34.91
N GLY A 73 3.45 -6.02 -35.58
CA GLY A 73 3.51 -4.69 -35.02
C GLY A 73 2.66 -4.53 -33.75
N VAL A 74 1.43 -5.07 -33.78
CA VAL A 74 0.54 -5.08 -32.60
C VAL A 74 1.14 -5.89 -31.45
N LYS A 75 1.70 -7.06 -31.74
CA LYS A 75 2.34 -7.89 -30.72
C LYS A 75 3.53 -7.20 -30.06
N VAL A 76 4.36 -6.54 -30.86
CA VAL A 76 5.52 -5.77 -30.34
C VAL A 76 5.05 -4.62 -29.48
N LEU A 77 4.11 -3.81 -29.96
CA LEU A 77 3.56 -2.68 -29.18
C LEU A 77 2.99 -3.13 -27.86
N LEU A 78 2.13 -4.15 -27.86
CA LEU A 78 1.54 -4.70 -26.63
C LEU A 78 2.59 -5.30 -25.68
N SER A 79 3.66 -5.88 -26.21
CA SER A 79 4.78 -6.38 -25.40
C SER A 79 5.54 -5.24 -24.73
N ILE A 80 5.80 -4.13 -25.43
CA ILE A 80 6.46 -2.94 -24.88
C ILE A 80 5.60 -2.34 -23.76
N VAL A 81 4.29 -2.14 -24.00
CA VAL A 81 3.37 -1.61 -23.00
C VAL A 81 3.29 -2.50 -21.78
N PHE A 82 3.16 -3.82 -21.99
CA PHE A 82 3.08 -4.80 -20.90
C PHE A 82 4.33 -4.78 -20.03
N TRP A 83 5.51 -4.89 -20.62
CA TRP A 83 6.76 -4.92 -19.86
C TRP A 83 7.12 -3.55 -19.28
N GLY A 84 6.73 -2.45 -19.93
CA GLY A 84 6.83 -1.11 -19.37
C GLY A 84 6.02 -0.97 -18.07
N GLY A 85 4.78 -1.44 -18.07
CA GLY A 85 3.94 -1.51 -16.86
C GLY A 85 4.53 -2.43 -15.79
N ALA A 86 4.99 -3.64 -16.16
CA ALA A 86 5.58 -4.58 -15.23
C ALA A 86 6.87 -4.03 -14.57
N LEU A 87 7.70 -3.33 -15.32
CA LEU A 87 8.95 -2.76 -14.81
C LEU A 87 8.73 -1.49 -13.99
N SER A 88 7.63 -0.75 -14.19
CA SER A 88 7.33 0.46 -13.42
C SER A 88 7.22 0.19 -11.92
N PHE A 89 6.82 -1.00 -11.50
CA PHE A 89 6.82 -1.40 -10.10
C PHE A 89 8.22 -1.31 -9.47
N PHE A 90 9.24 -1.80 -10.15
CA PHE A 90 10.63 -1.73 -9.65
C PHE A 90 11.22 -0.33 -9.73
N SER A 91 10.78 0.48 -10.69
CA SER A 91 11.29 1.85 -10.85
C SER A 91 10.92 2.73 -9.66
N SER A 92 9.80 2.47 -8.98
CA SER A 92 9.41 3.17 -7.75
C SER A 92 10.46 3.03 -6.64
N PHE A 93 11.15 1.89 -6.56
CA PHE A 93 12.25 1.68 -5.61
C PHE A 93 13.55 2.34 -6.06
N LEU A 94 13.81 2.35 -7.37
CA LEU A 94 15.04 2.95 -7.94
C LEU A 94 15.01 4.47 -7.85
N PHE A 95 13.84 5.08 -8.06
CA PHE A 95 13.68 6.54 -8.09
C PHE A 95 13.49 7.17 -6.71
N ARG A 96 13.35 6.38 -5.65
CA ARG A 96 13.15 6.88 -4.28
C ARG A 96 14.23 7.88 -3.82
N ASN A 97 15.47 7.73 -4.31
CA ASN A 97 16.63 8.55 -3.92
C ASN A 97 17.08 9.51 -5.02
N LEU A 98 16.31 9.66 -6.10
CA LEU A 98 16.62 10.57 -7.19
C LEU A 98 15.74 11.81 -7.09
N ASP A 99 16.31 12.99 -7.28
CA ASP A 99 15.57 14.24 -7.37
C ASP A 99 14.81 14.29 -8.70
N MET A 100 13.61 13.71 -8.69
CA MET A 100 12.71 13.65 -9.82
C MET A 100 11.55 14.62 -9.63
N PRO A 101 10.98 15.16 -10.74
CA PRO A 101 9.72 15.91 -10.64
C PRO A 101 8.65 15.08 -9.94
N ALA A 102 7.98 15.67 -8.94
CA ALA A 102 7.01 14.97 -8.11
C ALA A 102 5.87 14.33 -8.92
N SER A 103 5.40 15.02 -9.98
CA SER A 103 4.38 14.51 -10.89
C SER A 103 4.81 13.22 -11.62
N PHE A 104 6.09 13.14 -12.02
CA PHE A 104 6.63 11.95 -12.65
C PHE A 104 6.74 10.79 -11.64
N ALA A 105 7.31 11.05 -10.45
CA ALA A 105 7.42 10.06 -9.38
C ALA A 105 6.05 9.52 -8.96
N GLN A 106 5.05 10.40 -8.86
CA GLN A 106 3.65 10.05 -8.58
C GLN A 106 3.08 9.12 -9.65
N THR A 107 3.20 9.51 -10.93
CA THR A 107 2.66 8.69 -12.04
C THR A 107 3.29 7.31 -12.08
N VAL A 108 4.62 7.24 -11.96
CA VAL A 108 5.35 5.95 -11.97
C VAL A 108 4.94 5.07 -10.77
N SER A 109 4.78 5.67 -9.59
CA SER A 109 4.34 4.95 -8.39
C SER A 109 2.92 4.40 -8.55
N GLN A 110 1.98 5.21 -9.05
CA GLN A 110 0.59 4.80 -9.28
C GLN A 110 0.49 3.69 -10.33
N VAL A 111 1.21 3.83 -11.46
CA VAL A 111 1.25 2.80 -12.50
C VAL A 111 1.86 1.52 -11.95
N GLY A 112 2.98 1.59 -11.22
CA GLY A 112 3.65 0.43 -10.67
C GLY A 112 2.81 -0.33 -9.64
N THR A 113 2.17 0.38 -8.71
CA THR A 113 1.26 -0.21 -7.72
C THR A 113 0.02 -0.79 -8.40
N GLY A 114 -0.59 -0.06 -9.34
CA GLY A 114 -1.72 -0.55 -10.12
C GLY A 114 -1.37 -1.80 -10.90
N TRP A 115 -0.16 -1.88 -11.47
CA TRP A 115 0.30 -3.07 -12.20
C TRP A 115 0.53 -4.28 -11.29
N LEU A 116 1.01 -4.07 -10.06
CA LEU A 116 1.12 -5.15 -9.07
C LEU A 116 -0.25 -5.78 -8.79
N VAL A 117 -1.25 -4.93 -8.53
CA VAL A 117 -2.62 -5.39 -8.26
C VAL A 117 -3.23 -6.05 -9.50
N PHE A 118 -3.01 -5.47 -10.70
CA PHE A 118 -3.40 -6.08 -11.98
C PHE A 118 -2.79 -7.48 -12.13
N THR A 119 -1.49 -7.63 -11.87
CA THR A 119 -0.79 -8.92 -11.97
C THR A 119 -1.43 -9.96 -11.05
N LEU A 120 -1.70 -9.59 -9.79
CA LEU A 120 -2.32 -10.48 -8.81
C LEU A 120 -3.68 -11.00 -9.29
N TYR A 121 -4.61 -10.11 -9.63
CA TYR A 121 -5.95 -10.51 -10.05
C TYR A 121 -5.95 -11.25 -11.39
N MET A 122 -5.10 -10.84 -12.33
CA MET A 122 -4.99 -11.51 -13.63
C MET A 122 -4.44 -12.92 -13.51
N VAL A 123 -3.43 -13.13 -12.65
CA VAL A 123 -2.90 -14.48 -12.36
C VAL A 123 -3.98 -15.35 -11.73
N LEU A 124 -4.69 -14.83 -10.70
CA LEU A 124 -5.76 -15.58 -10.04
C LEU A 124 -6.88 -15.95 -11.01
N ALA A 125 -7.33 -15.02 -11.84
CA ALA A 125 -8.36 -15.28 -12.84
C ALA A 125 -7.92 -16.33 -13.87
N LEU A 126 -6.69 -16.24 -14.38
CA LEU A 126 -6.13 -17.22 -15.32
C LEU A 126 -5.97 -18.62 -14.68
N LEU A 127 -5.54 -18.69 -13.43
CA LEU A 127 -5.40 -19.94 -12.68
C LEU A 127 -6.75 -20.64 -12.50
N VAL A 128 -7.83 -19.89 -12.26
CA VAL A 128 -9.19 -20.49 -12.21
C VAL A 128 -9.51 -21.19 -13.52
N PHE A 129 -9.27 -20.57 -14.67
CA PHE A 129 -9.49 -21.21 -15.96
C PHE A 129 -8.55 -22.39 -16.24
N ASP A 130 -7.31 -22.34 -15.78
CA ASP A 130 -6.39 -23.47 -15.91
C ASP A 130 -6.81 -24.66 -15.03
N ILE A 131 -7.31 -24.39 -13.81
CA ILE A 131 -7.90 -25.41 -12.93
C ILE A 131 -9.16 -26.03 -13.58
N LEU A 132 -10.08 -25.21 -14.10
CA LEU A 132 -11.28 -25.70 -14.79
C LEU A 132 -10.92 -26.58 -16.00
N ARG A 133 -9.81 -26.28 -16.68
CA ARG A 133 -9.30 -27.09 -17.78
C ARG A 133 -8.88 -28.49 -17.33
N LEU A 134 -8.40 -28.68 -16.09
CA LEU A 134 -8.09 -30.01 -15.55
C LEU A 134 -9.35 -30.89 -15.44
N PHE A 135 -10.51 -30.27 -15.22
CA PHE A 135 -11.81 -30.92 -15.24
C PHE A 135 -12.47 -30.99 -16.63
N HIS A 136 -11.65 -30.92 -17.71
CA HIS A 136 -12.06 -30.92 -19.10
C HIS A 136 -12.96 -29.75 -19.56
N LEU A 137 -13.19 -28.73 -18.71
CA LEU A 137 -13.91 -27.54 -19.08
C LEU A 137 -12.97 -26.54 -19.79
N ARG A 138 -13.11 -26.45 -21.11
CA ARG A 138 -12.22 -25.64 -21.97
C ARG A 138 -12.95 -24.38 -22.43
N PHE A 139 -12.44 -23.22 -22.03
CA PHE A 139 -12.96 -21.91 -22.45
C PHE A 139 -12.05 -21.29 -23.50
N LYS A 140 -12.56 -21.13 -24.73
CA LYS A 140 -11.80 -20.59 -25.87
C LYS A 140 -11.29 -19.17 -25.60
N TYR A 141 -12.05 -18.36 -24.87
CA TYR A 141 -11.77 -16.95 -24.59
C TYR A 141 -11.33 -16.68 -23.15
N SER A 142 -10.77 -17.67 -22.45
CA SER A 142 -10.38 -17.58 -21.06
C SER A 142 -9.48 -16.37 -20.75
N PHE A 143 -8.51 -16.06 -21.61
CA PHE A 143 -7.63 -14.90 -21.44
C PHE A 143 -8.40 -13.57 -21.46
N TYR A 144 -9.28 -13.38 -22.43
CA TYR A 144 -10.08 -12.14 -22.56
C TYR A 144 -11.09 -12.00 -21.42
N LEU A 145 -11.66 -13.11 -20.99
CA LEU A 145 -12.60 -13.11 -19.85
C LEU A 145 -11.86 -12.80 -18.54
N SER A 146 -10.65 -13.37 -18.33
CA SER A 146 -9.80 -13.01 -17.19
C SER A 146 -9.41 -11.54 -17.20
N LEU A 147 -9.04 -11.02 -18.37
CA LEU A 147 -8.70 -9.59 -18.53
C LEU A 147 -9.89 -8.69 -18.23
N PHE A 148 -11.07 -9.00 -18.77
CA PHE A 148 -12.29 -8.26 -18.51
C PHE A 148 -12.64 -8.26 -17.01
N LEU A 149 -12.62 -9.43 -16.37
CA LEU A 149 -12.89 -9.55 -14.93
C LEU A 149 -11.87 -8.75 -14.10
N THR A 150 -10.59 -8.85 -14.43
CA THR A 150 -9.53 -8.11 -13.74
C THR A 150 -9.72 -6.60 -13.89
N LEU A 151 -9.98 -6.10 -15.10
CA LEU A 151 -10.20 -4.67 -15.32
C LEU A 151 -11.48 -4.18 -14.62
N SER A 152 -12.55 -4.99 -14.60
CA SER A 152 -13.77 -4.65 -13.88
C SER A 152 -13.55 -4.55 -12.37
N LEU A 153 -12.78 -5.49 -11.77
CA LEU A 153 -12.42 -5.45 -10.37
C LEU A 153 -11.54 -4.25 -10.02
N LEU A 154 -10.56 -3.92 -10.88
CA LEU A 154 -9.72 -2.74 -10.70
C LEU A 154 -10.53 -1.45 -10.80
N GLY A 155 -11.42 -1.35 -11.78
CA GLY A 155 -12.31 -0.20 -11.95
C GLY A 155 -13.23 -0.01 -10.75
N TYR A 156 -13.84 -1.09 -10.28
CA TYR A 156 -14.70 -1.07 -9.09
C TYR A 156 -13.92 -0.70 -7.82
N GLY A 157 -12.73 -1.30 -7.64
CA GLY A 157 -11.87 -0.98 -6.49
C GLY A 157 -11.41 0.48 -6.49
N ASN A 158 -11.03 1.01 -7.66
CA ASN A 158 -10.67 2.42 -7.80
C ASN A 158 -11.86 3.36 -7.54
N TYR A 159 -13.05 2.99 -8.01
CA TYR A 159 -14.27 3.74 -7.72
C TYR A 159 -14.54 3.82 -6.22
N ASN A 160 -14.50 2.67 -5.51
CA ASN A 160 -14.71 2.63 -4.06
C ASN A 160 -13.61 3.38 -3.28
N TYR A 161 -12.37 3.33 -3.75
CA TYR A 161 -11.25 4.07 -3.15
C TYR A 161 -11.45 5.58 -3.22
N GLN A 162 -12.04 6.06 -4.31
CA GLN A 162 -12.32 7.49 -4.50
C GLN A 162 -13.62 7.96 -3.82
N HIS A 163 -14.49 7.03 -3.38
CA HIS A 163 -15.78 7.32 -2.76
C HIS A 163 -15.88 6.62 -1.40
N PRO A 164 -15.13 7.10 -0.38
CA PRO A 164 -15.19 6.54 0.96
C PRO A 164 -16.55 6.81 1.61
N ASP A 165 -17.02 5.86 2.42
CA ASP A 165 -18.27 5.95 3.14
C ASP A 165 -18.07 6.20 4.64
N THR A 166 -18.97 6.98 5.24
CA THR A 166 -19.02 7.15 6.69
C THR A 166 -19.87 6.08 7.33
N ARG A 167 -19.31 5.33 8.28
CA ARG A 167 -20.07 4.36 9.09
C ARG A 167 -20.39 4.92 10.45
N VAL A 168 -21.66 4.92 10.82
CA VAL A 168 -22.11 5.37 12.13
C VAL A 168 -22.25 4.17 13.07
N ILE A 169 -21.59 4.24 14.23
CA ILE A 169 -21.66 3.23 15.29
C ILE A 169 -22.22 3.92 16.53
N ASN A 170 -23.40 3.49 17.01
CA ASN A 170 -23.97 3.99 18.23
C ASN A 170 -23.54 3.09 19.40
N MET A 171 -22.88 3.69 20.39
CA MET A 171 -22.44 3.01 21.60
C MET A 171 -23.10 3.64 22.82
N VAL A 172 -23.65 2.82 23.71
CA VAL A 172 -24.19 3.26 24.99
C VAL A 172 -23.19 2.91 26.09
N ILE A 173 -22.74 3.94 26.83
CA ILE A 173 -21.85 3.75 27.96
C ILE A 173 -22.69 3.84 29.24
N ASN A 174 -22.88 2.71 29.93
CA ASN A 174 -23.57 2.65 31.21
C ASN A 174 -22.63 3.11 32.34
N LYS A 175 -22.36 4.40 32.41
CA LYS A 175 -21.55 5.02 33.46
C LYS A 175 -22.40 6.13 34.10
N PRO A 176 -22.47 6.24 35.43
CA PRO A 176 -23.06 7.42 36.08
C PRO A 176 -22.35 8.66 35.54
N ALA A 177 -23.06 9.50 34.85
CA ALA A 177 -22.56 10.79 34.40
C ALA A 177 -23.37 11.87 35.14
N ASP A 178 -22.70 12.95 35.53
CA ASP A 178 -23.35 14.11 36.13
C ASP A 178 -24.28 14.86 35.17
N THR A 179 -24.38 14.34 33.93
CA THR A 179 -25.13 14.94 32.84
C THR A 179 -25.94 13.87 32.13
N ASP A 180 -27.21 13.72 32.54
CA ASP A 180 -28.18 12.84 31.87
C ASP A 180 -28.33 13.23 30.40
N GLY A 181 -28.02 12.26 29.50
CA GLY A 181 -28.36 12.34 28.08
C GLY A 181 -27.41 13.12 27.19
N GLN A 182 -26.18 13.45 27.61
CA GLN A 182 -25.20 14.03 26.69
C GLN A 182 -24.61 12.97 25.76
N SER A 183 -24.68 13.23 24.47
CA SER A 183 -24.02 12.41 23.44
C SER A 183 -22.70 13.06 23.06
N LEU A 184 -21.63 12.25 22.98
CA LEU A 184 -20.33 12.64 22.46
C LEU A 184 -20.18 12.10 21.03
N LYS A 185 -19.93 12.97 20.07
CA LYS A 185 -19.72 12.58 18.67
C LYS A 185 -18.24 12.47 18.40
N VAL A 186 -17.76 11.24 18.25
CA VAL A 186 -16.37 10.91 17.96
C VAL A 186 -16.26 10.55 16.48
N VAL A 187 -15.36 11.19 15.74
CA VAL A 187 -14.93 10.71 14.42
C VAL A 187 -13.59 10.02 14.59
N ALA A 188 -13.51 8.75 14.18
CA ALA A 188 -12.29 7.97 14.18
C ALA A 188 -11.87 7.66 12.75
N ILE A 189 -10.60 7.90 12.44
CA ILE A 189 -9.98 7.62 11.13
C ILE A 189 -8.64 6.95 11.36
N SER A 190 -8.21 6.10 10.42
CA SER A 190 -6.87 5.48 10.40
C SER A 190 -6.45 5.16 8.96
N ASP A 191 -5.17 4.84 8.77
CA ASP A 191 -4.64 4.28 7.51
C ASP A 191 -4.92 5.18 6.28
N ILE A 192 -4.81 6.50 6.43
CA ILE A 192 -5.03 7.45 5.33
C ILE A 192 -3.89 7.37 4.31
N HIS A 193 -2.65 7.08 4.75
CA HIS A 193 -1.47 6.92 3.91
C HIS A 193 -1.27 8.10 2.94
N LEU A 194 -1.20 9.32 3.50
CA LEU A 194 -0.93 10.53 2.72
C LEU A 194 0.41 10.39 1.99
N GLY A 195 0.40 10.64 0.69
CA GLY A 195 1.57 10.44 -0.15
C GLY A 195 1.25 10.61 -1.63
N TYR A 196 1.93 9.86 -2.47
CA TYR A 196 1.70 9.90 -3.92
C TYR A 196 0.35 9.31 -4.35
N ALA A 197 -0.21 8.37 -3.59
CA ALA A 197 -1.52 7.78 -3.89
C ALA A 197 -2.65 8.64 -3.35
N THR A 198 -2.60 8.99 -2.07
CA THR A 198 -3.57 9.86 -1.40
C THR A 198 -3.02 11.28 -1.39
N ASN A 199 -3.36 12.07 -2.39
CA ASN A 199 -2.87 13.44 -2.61
C ASN A 199 -3.71 14.49 -1.86
N LYS A 200 -3.31 15.78 -1.97
CA LYS A 200 -3.99 16.91 -1.33
C LYS A 200 -5.47 17.00 -1.67
N THR A 201 -5.87 16.70 -2.92
CA THR A 201 -7.28 16.76 -3.35
C THR A 201 -8.13 15.71 -2.63
N MET A 202 -7.62 14.49 -2.49
CA MET A 202 -8.31 13.43 -1.73
C MET A 202 -8.38 13.77 -0.24
N LEU A 203 -7.28 14.29 0.32
CA LEU A 203 -7.25 14.75 1.70
C LEU A 203 -8.30 15.84 1.97
N ALA A 204 -8.45 16.82 1.08
CA ALA A 204 -9.49 17.85 1.19
C ALA A 204 -10.89 17.22 1.28
N GLY A 205 -11.18 16.22 0.43
CA GLY A 205 -12.43 15.48 0.51
C GLY A 205 -12.64 14.76 1.84
N TYR A 206 -11.58 14.17 2.41
CA TYR A 206 -11.66 13.51 3.73
C TYR A 206 -11.89 14.53 4.85
N VAL A 207 -11.21 15.69 4.80
CA VAL A 207 -11.42 16.78 5.75
C VAL A 207 -12.85 17.31 5.69
N ASP A 208 -13.40 17.49 4.50
CA ASP A 208 -14.80 17.89 4.32
C ASP A 208 -15.77 16.85 4.91
N MET A 209 -15.52 15.56 4.67
CA MET A 209 -16.32 14.47 5.25
C MET A 209 -16.26 14.46 6.78
N ILE A 210 -15.09 14.67 7.39
CA ILE A 210 -14.90 14.75 8.84
C ILE A 210 -15.69 15.93 9.40
N ASN A 211 -15.49 17.13 8.83
CA ASN A 211 -16.13 18.35 9.29
C ASN A 211 -17.66 18.34 9.09
N ALA A 212 -18.15 17.68 8.02
CA ALA A 212 -19.59 17.48 7.80
C ALA A 212 -20.25 16.67 8.91
N GLN A 213 -19.49 15.79 9.60
CA GLN A 213 -19.99 15.07 10.77
C GLN A 213 -20.17 15.96 12.00
N ARG A 214 -19.57 17.17 12.04
CA ARG A 214 -19.54 18.07 13.21
C ARG A 214 -19.10 17.31 14.48
N PRO A 215 -17.87 16.72 14.47
CA PRO A 215 -17.40 15.93 15.61
C PRO A 215 -17.12 16.81 16.82
N ASP A 216 -17.33 16.26 18.02
CA ASP A 216 -16.81 16.87 19.26
C ASP A 216 -15.31 16.60 19.42
N ILE A 217 -14.85 15.43 18.97
CA ILE A 217 -13.46 14.97 19.01
C ILE A 217 -13.12 14.17 17.76
N VAL A 218 -11.89 14.33 17.26
CA VAL A 218 -11.35 13.51 16.15
C VAL A 218 -10.18 12.68 16.67
N LEU A 219 -10.21 11.39 16.37
CA LEU A 219 -9.15 10.43 16.71
C LEU A 219 -8.53 9.86 15.42
N ILE A 220 -7.20 9.98 15.31
CA ILE A 220 -6.42 9.45 14.19
C ILE A 220 -5.62 8.26 14.69
N GLY A 221 -5.99 7.05 14.22
CA GLY A 221 -5.47 5.77 14.68
C GLY A 221 -4.13 5.36 14.07
N GLY A 222 -3.31 6.30 13.58
CA GLY A 222 -2.00 6.05 12.97
C GLY A 222 -2.06 5.85 11.46
N ASP A 223 -0.89 5.64 10.87
CA ASP A 223 -0.67 5.47 9.43
C ASP A 223 -1.30 6.63 8.61
N LEU A 224 -1.18 7.85 9.16
CA LEU A 224 -1.61 9.06 8.48
C LEU A 224 -0.73 9.34 7.27
N ILE A 225 0.58 9.10 7.38
CA ILE A 225 1.58 9.34 6.34
C ILE A 225 2.06 8.00 5.80
N ASP A 226 2.24 7.91 4.48
CA ASP A 226 2.81 6.72 3.86
C ASP A 226 4.33 6.63 4.11
N ASN A 227 5.12 6.26 3.15
CA ASN A 227 6.55 5.96 3.27
C ASN A 227 7.46 7.20 3.31
N SER A 228 6.96 8.40 3.00
CA SER A 228 7.74 9.62 2.88
C SER A 228 6.92 10.87 3.15
N VAL A 229 7.54 11.83 3.83
CA VAL A 229 6.98 13.17 4.05
C VAL A 229 7.14 14.12 2.85
N ALA A 230 7.92 13.73 1.84
CA ALA A 230 8.21 14.61 0.71
C ALA A 230 6.94 15.04 -0.05
N PRO A 231 5.97 14.15 -0.38
CA PRO A 231 4.72 14.54 -1.02
C PRO A 231 3.91 15.53 -0.19
N LEU A 232 3.88 15.36 1.14
CA LEU A 232 3.13 16.23 2.03
C LEU A 232 3.66 17.66 1.98
N ARG A 233 4.98 17.81 2.07
CA ARG A 233 5.64 19.13 1.99
C ARG A 233 5.48 19.77 0.62
N TYR A 234 5.58 18.97 -0.44
CA TYR A 234 5.48 19.47 -1.80
C TYR A 234 4.07 19.99 -2.13
N GLU A 235 3.03 19.28 -1.67
CA GLU A 235 1.63 19.64 -1.91
C GLU A 235 1.04 20.54 -0.80
N HIS A 236 1.81 20.88 0.25
CA HIS A 236 1.32 21.63 1.41
C HIS A 236 0.07 21.01 2.02
N MET A 237 0.11 19.70 2.30
CA MET A 237 -1.04 18.96 2.83
C MET A 237 -1.35 19.33 4.28
N GLU A 238 -0.39 19.89 5.02
CA GLU A 238 -0.58 20.43 6.38
C GLU A 238 -1.65 21.52 6.42
N GLU A 239 -1.81 22.30 5.35
CA GLU A 239 -2.85 23.31 5.24
C GLU A 239 -4.25 22.68 5.25
N GLU A 240 -4.42 21.53 4.59
CA GLU A 240 -5.69 20.81 4.59
C GLU A 240 -5.97 20.16 5.94
N LEU A 241 -4.97 19.52 6.55
CA LEU A 241 -5.10 18.91 7.88
C LEU A 241 -5.50 19.94 8.93
N SER A 242 -5.00 21.18 8.84
CA SER A 242 -5.31 22.26 9.76
C SER A 242 -6.78 22.71 9.72
N LYS A 243 -7.53 22.35 8.67
CA LYS A 243 -8.96 22.64 8.53
C LYS A 243 -9.86 21.68 9.31
N ILE A 244 -9.31 20.59 9.86
CA ILE A 244 -10.08 19.67 10.71
C ILE A 244 -10.45 20.41 12.00
N TYR A 245 -11.75 20.50 12.27
CA TYR A 245 -12.26 21.19 13.45
C TYR A 245 -13.04 20.24 14.36
N ALA A 246 -12.63 20.20 15.62
CA ALA A 246 -13.33 19.50 16.70
C ALA A 246 -13.15 20.28 18.01
N PRO A 247 -14.22 20.66 18.73
CA PRO A 247 -14.14 21.47 19.96
C PRO A 247 -13.28 20.87 21.07
N LEU A 248 -13.27 19.52 21.19
CA LEU A 248 -12.47 18.80 22.18
C LEU A 248 -11.07 18.41 21.64
N GLY A 249 -10.76 18.79 20.40
CA GLY A 249 -9.45 18.59 19.80
C GLY A 249 -9.36 17.41 18.83
N VAL A 250 -8.19 17.34 18.18
CA VAL A 250 -7.78 16.28 17.25
C VAL A 250 -6.59 15.56 17.89
N TYR A 251 -6.70 14.26 18.06
CA TYR A 251 -5.66 13.43 18.69
C TYR A 251 -5.19 12.35 17.74
N MET A 252 -3.88 12.16 17.70
CA MET A 252 -3.25 11.16 16.84
C MET A 252 -2.34 10.26 17.68
N VAL A 253 -2.34 8.96 17.34
CA VAL A 253 -1.32 8.00 17.76
C VAL A 253 -0.51 7.58 16.54
N PRO A 254 0.81 7.34 16.67
CA PRO A 254 1.63 6.90 15.55
C PRO A 254 1.31 5.45 15.19
N GLY A 255 1.25 5.16 13.88
CA GLY A 255 1.27 3.81 13.33
C GLY A 255 2.68 3.39 12.90
N ASN A 256 2.80 2.27 12.19
CA ASN A 256 4.11 1.80 11.73
C ASN A 256 4.69 2.65 10.59
N HIS A 257 3.87 3.28 9.78
CA HIS A 257 4.33 4.13 8.68
C HIS A 257 4.95 5.44 9.14
N GLU A 258 4.53 6.02 10.25
CA GLU A 258 5.20 7.18 10.84
C GLU A 258 6.65 6.86 11.20
N TYR A 259 6.94 5.68 11.74
CA TYR A 259 8.32 5.25 12.01
C TYR A 259 9.12 4.98 10.73
N ILE A 260 8.48 4.44 9.68
CA ILE A 260 9.13 4.17 8.38
C ILE A 260 9.47 5.49 7.67
N SER A 261 8.59 6.49 7.74
CA SER A 261 8.78 7.81 7.14
C SER A 261 9.82 8.67 7.87
N GLY A 262 10.29 8.22 9.04
CA GLY A 262 11.30 8.93 9.85
C GLY A 262 10.76 10.09 10.66
N ILE A 263 9.44 10.14 10.90
CA ILE A 263 8.83 11.09 11.83
C ILE A 263 9.02 10.53 13.23
N CYS A 264 9.94 11.14 13.99
CA CYS A 264 9.98 11.00 15.43
C CYS A 264 8.93 11.96 16.03
N LEU A 265 7.86 11.40 16.56
CA LEU A 265 6.88 12.14 17.37
C LEU A 265 7.38 12.30 18.80
#